data_5e2a2eb7a61eae43fdb793a5260a8bde
#
_entry.id   5e2a2eb7a61eae43fdb793a5260a8bde
#
_cell.length_a   1.000
_cell.length_b   1.000
_cell.length_c   1.000
_cell.angle_alpha   90.00
_cell.angle_beta   90.00
_cell.angle_gamma   90.00
#
_symmetry.space_group_name_H-M   'P 1'
#
loop_
_entity.id
_entity.type
_entity.pdbx_description
1 polymer ?
#
loop_
_entity_poly.entity_id
_entity_poly.type
_entity_poly.pdbx_seq_one_letter_code
_entity_poly.pdbx_strand_id
1 'polypeptide(L)'
;MKRYLRSILLILCLSFSSAQADSSIFVYSSDKPITEVYDKVYRSLEDARFYVVFEPNIGKNLSKFAERWGDQYNRSKLSAIRSMVFCNGWYANQVSNKDTSMLALCPLHMTLIEKDGSTTALFVRPTVIAADSPARGILADLESEVITAIKKGMN
;
A
#
# COMPACT_ATOMS: atom_id res chain seq x y z
N MET A 1 -62.05 36.47 -13.83
CA MET A 1 -61.10 36.36 -12.71
C MET A 1 -60.40 35.04 -12.85
N LYS A 2 -59.14 35.02 -13.39
CA LYS A 2 -58.32 33.80 -13.61
C LYS A 2 -57.27 33.71 -12.49
N ARG A 3 -57.41 32.70 -11.63
CA ARG A 3 -56.44 32.42 -10.57
C ARG A 3 -55.31 31.55 -11.13
N TYR A 4 -54.09 32.09 -11.26
CA TYR A 4 -52.89 31.33 -11.62
C TYR A 4 -52.35 30.62 -10.38
N LEU A 5 -52.43 29.31 -10.37
CA LEU A 5 -51.82 28.44 -9.39
C LEU A 5 -50.35 28.22 -9.75
N ARG A 6 -49.44 28.86 -9.04
CA ARG A 6 -47.98 28.67 -9.23
C ARG A 6 -47.55 27.42 -8.46
N SER A 7 -47.32 26.34 -9.17
CA SER A 7 -46.66 25.15 -8.62
C SER A 7 -45.16 25.43 -8.45
N ILE A 8 -44.70 25.54 -7.23
CA ILE A 8 -43.28 25.60 -6.91
C ILE A 8 -42.76 24.17 -6.84
N LEU A 9 -42.00 23.75 -7.86
CA LEU A 9 -41.31 22.46 -7.90
C LEU A 9 -40.04 22.57 -7.08
N LEU A 10 -40.06 22.03 -5.87
CA LEU A 10 -38.90 21.98 -4.97
C LEU A 10 -37.98 20.83 -5.46
N ILE A 11 -36.90 21.18 -6.18
CA ILE A 11 -35.89 20.21 -6.60
C ILE A 11 -34.99 19.96 -5.42
N LEU A 12 -35.17 18.81 -4.75
CA LEU A 12 -34.32 18.33 -3.68
C LEU A 12 -33.05 17.74 -4.32
N CYS A 13 -31.97 18.54 -4.39
CA CYS A 13 -30.66 18.06 -4.80
C CYS A 13 -30.09 17.14 -3.69
N LEU A 14 -30.31 15.84 -3.84
CA LEU A 14 -29.61 14.82 -3.07
C LEU A 14 -28.14 14.79 -3.50
N SER A 15 -27.30 15.50 -2.75
CA SER A 15 -25.83 15.37 -2.88
C SER A 15 -25.42 13.99 -2.40
N PHE A 16 -25.26 13.04 -3.32
CA PHE A 16 -24.57 11.80 -3.03
C PHE A 16 -23.09 12.11 -2.77
N SER A 17 -22.73 12.30 -1.52
CA SER A 17 -21.33 12.19 -1.10
C SER A 17 -20.92 10.72 -1.29
N SER A 18 -20.24 10.43 -2.39
CA SER A 18 -19.53 9.16 -2.56
C SER A 18 -18.47 9.09 -1.46
N ALA A 19 -18.77 8.36 -0.38
CA ALA A 19 -17.75 7.93 0.57
C ALA A 19 -16.77 7.07 -0.23
N GLN A 20 -15.63 7.65 -0.61
CA GLN A 20 -14.54 6.91 -1.24
C GLN A 20 -14.01 5.99 -0.15
N ALA A 21 -14.31 4.69 -0.25
CA ALA A 21 -13.74 3.70 0.65
C ALA A 21 -12.21 3.83 0.55
N ASP A 22 -11.58 4.12 1.69
CA ASP A 22 -10.14 4.27 1.75
C ASP A 22 -9.49 2.95 1.31
N SER A 23 -8.70 2.97 0.24
CA SER A 23 -8.11 1.75 -0.31
C SER A 23 -7.24 1.07 0.73
N SER A 24 -7.42 -0.24 0.94
CA SER A 24 -6.58 -1.04 1.84
C SER A 24 -5.14 -1.19 1.35
N ILE A 25 -4.90 -0.85 0.08
CA ILE A 25 -3.57 -0.89 -0.52
C ILE A 25 -3.15 0.54 -0.89
N PHE A 26 -2.02 0.97 -0.35
CA PHE A 26 -1.30 2.13 -0.85
C PHE A 26 -0.57 1.76 -2.14
N VAL A 27 -0.79 2.54 -3.20
CA VAL A 27 -0.18 2.35 -4.52
C VAL A 27 0.55 3.62 -4.89
N TYR A 28 1.83 3.50 -5.30
CA TYR A 28 2.61 4.62 -5.77
C TYR A 28 3.51 4.19 -6.93
N SER A 29 3.49 4.93 -8.04
CA SER A 29 4.23 4.59 -9.26
C SER A 29 5.31 5.62 -9.59
N SER A 30 6.38 5.16 -10.24
CA SER A 30 7.49 5.93 -10.78
C SER A 30 7.81 5.43 -12.18
N ASP A 31 8.10 6.35 -13.10
CA ASP A 31 8.50 6.02 -14.49
C ASP A 31 9.98 5.60 -14.59
N LYS A 32 10.48 4.98 -13.53
CA LYS A 32 11.85 4.46 -13.42
C LYS A 32 11.83 2.95 -13.28
N PRO A 33 12.80 2.22 -13.85
CA PRO A 33 12.90 0.78 -13.68
C PRO A 33 13.24 0.42 -12.22
N ILE A 34 12.88 -0.79 -11.81
CA ILE A 34 13.08 -1.27 -10.44
C ILE A 34 14.55 -1.25 -10.01
N THR A 35 15.47 -1.40 -10.96
CA THR A 35 16.92 -1.34 -10.72
C THR A 35 17.40 0.04 -10.24
N GLU A 36 16.69 1.10 -10.57
CA GLU A 36 17.01 2.45 -10.14
C GLU A 36 16.38 2.84 -8.80
N VAL A 37 15.21 2.27 -8.47
CA VAL A 37 14.44 2.67 -7.29
C VAL A 37 14.61 1.73 -6.11
N TYR A 38 14.90 0.45 -6.33
CA TYR A 38 14.91 -0.57 -5.29
C TYR A 38 15.84 -0.21 -4.12
N ASP A 39 17.11 0.08 -4.41
CA ASP A 39 18.10 0.41 -3.38
C ASP A 39 17.81 1.76 -2.70
N LYS A 40 17.17 2.70 -3.40
CA LYS A 40 16.76 3.98 -2.83
C LYS A 40 15.61 3.80 -1.84
N VAL A 41 14.61 2.97 -2.19
CA VAL A 41 13.51 2.63 -1.28
C VAL A 41 14.03 1.88 -0.06
N TYR A 42 14.92 0.90 -0.26
CA TYR A 42 15.59 0.18 0.82
C TYR A 42 16.23 1.16 1.81
N ARG A 43 17.12 2.05 1.32
CA ARG A 43 17.81 3.04 2.15
C ARG A 43 16.84 4.02 2.83
N SER A 44 15.78 4.44 2.14
CA SER A 44 14.79 5.35 2.73
C SER A 44 14.01 4.69 3.87
N LEU A 45 13.75 3.38 3.81
CA LEU A 45 13.15 2.63 4.92
C LEU A 45 14.12 2.54 6.10
N GLU A 46 15.39 2.18 5.83
CA GLU A 46 16.43 2.09 6.86
C GLU A 46 16.69 3.45 7.55
N ASP A 47 16.77 4.56 6.79
CA ASP A 47 16.87 5.92 7.31
C ASP A 47 15.71 6.27 8.25
N ALA A 48 14.51 5.78 7.96
CA ALA A 48 13.35 5.93 8.79
C ALA A 48 13.25 4.85 9.90
N ARG A 49 14.31 4.05 10.11
CA ARG A 49 14.41 2.99 11.12
C ARG A 49 13.44 1.83 10.92
N PHE A 50 12.99 1.61 9.69
CA PHE A 50 12.30 0.40 9.27
C PHE A 50 13.32 -0.57 8.67
N TYR A 51 13.92 -1.38 9.53
CA TYR A 51 15.00 -2.29 9.15
C TYR A 51 14.51 -3.45 8.30
N VAL A 52 15.08 -3.60 7.11
CA VAL A 52 14.74 -4.67 6.17
C VAL A 52 15.39 -5.97 6.64
N VAL A 53 14.57 -6.97 6.91
CA VAL A 53 15.01 -8.26 7.46
C VAL A 53 14.99 -9.39 6.42
N PHE A 54 14.24 -9.22 5.32
CA PHE A 54 14.16 -10.22 4.27
C PHE A 54 13.73 -9.59 2.93
N GLU A 55 14.36 -10.05 1.83
CA GLU A 55 14.16 -9.51 0.48
C GLU A 55 13.83 -10.60 -0.54
N PRO A 56 12.59 -11.10 -0.62
CA PRO A 56 12.23 -12.14 -1.57
C PRO A 56 12.16 -11.61 -3.00
N ASN A 57 12.89 -12.26 -3.93
CA ASN A 57 12.71 -12.06 -5.37
C ASN A 57 11.61 -12.99 -5.87
N ILE A 58 10.36 -12.53 -5.78
CA ILE A 58 9.17 -13.31 -6.13
C ILE A 58 9.18 -13.65 -7.61
N GLY A 59 9.49 -12.68 -8.49
CA GLY A 59 9.54 -12.88 -9.94
C GLY A 59 10.52 -13.99 -10.33
N LYS A 60 11.74 -13.99 -9.75
CA LYS A 60 12.73 -15.06 -9.98
C LYS A 60 12.26 -16.42 -9.45
N ASN A 61 11.51 -16.43 -8.34
CA ASN A 61 10.99 -17.69 -7.81
C ASN A 61 9.86 -18.24 -8.69
N LEU A 62 8.96 -17.39 -9.16
CA LEU A 62 7.87 -17.79 -10.08
C LEU A 62 8.40 -18.26 -11.44
N SER A 63 9.47 -17.66 -11.97
CA SER A 63 10.02 -18.03 -13.28
C SER A 63 10.50 -19.48 -13.37
N LYS A 64 10.83 -20.11 -12.24
CA LYS A 64 11.19 -21.52 -12.16
C LYS A 64 10.04 -22.47 -12.55
N PHE A 65 8.82 -21.97 -12.55
CA PHE A 65 7.62 -22.73 -12.88
C PHE A 65 7.01 -22.34 -14.24
N ALA A 66 7.68 -21.47 -15.02
CA ALA A 66 7.16 -20.93 -16.28
C ALA A 66 6.76 -22.04 -17.26
N GLU A 67 7.64 -23.03 -17.47
CA GLU A 67 7.39 -24.16 -18.35
C GLU A 67 6.18 -24.99 -17.88
N ARG A 68 6.10 -25.28 -16.58
CA ARG A 68 5.01 -26.06 -15.99
C ARG A 68 3.65 -25.37 -16.11
N TRP A 69 3.61 -24.04 -15.99
CA TRP A 69 2.37 -23.26 -15.99
C TRP A 69 1.97 -22.78 -17.39
N GLY A 70 2.89 -22.80 -18.38
CA GLY A 70 2.61 -22.40 -19.76
C GLY A 70 1.91 -21.04 -19.82
N ASP A 71 0.77 -20.98 -20.51
CA ASP A 71 0.00 -19.74 -20.71
C ASP A 71 -0.57 -19.12 -19.43
N GLN A 72 -0.52 -19.82 -18.30
CA GLN A 72 -0.92 -19.27 -16.99
C GLN A 72 0.20 -18.50 -16.32
N TYR A 73 1.45 -18.65 -16.78
CA TYR A 73 2.58 -17.93 -16.22
C TYR A 73 2.56 -16.47 -16.64
N ASN A 74 2.74 -15.57 -15.67
CA ASN A 74 2.95 -14.12 -15.83
C ASN A 74 2.02 -13.43 -16.85
N ARG A 75 0.72 -13.71 -16.78
CA ARG A 75 -0.29 -13.10 -17.66
C ARG A 75 -0.34 -11.58 -17.56
N SER A 76 0.06 -11.03 -16.42
CA SER A 76 0.17 -9.58 -16.20
C SER A 76 1.37 -8.95 -16.87
N LYS A 77 2.29 -9.76 -17.44
CA LYS A 77 3.53 -9.33 -18.12
C LYS A 77 4.41 -8.43 -17.25
N LEU A 78 4.58 -8.80 -15.97
CA LEU A 78 5.48 -8.10 -15.07
C LEU A 78 6.93 -8.51 -15.37
N SER A 79 7.82 -7.53 -15.54
CA SER A 79 9.27 -7.77 -15.74
C SER A 79 10.00 -8.06 -14.43
N ALA A 80 9.49 -7.54 -13.31
CA ALA A 80 10.01 -7.82 -11.97
C ALA A 80 8.91 -7.83 -10.90
N ILE A 81 9.12 -8.66 -9.87
CA ILE A 81 8.32 -8.67 -8.63
C ILE A 81 9.31 -8.90 -7.49
N ARG A 82 9.53 -7.89 -6.65
CA ARG A 82 10.42 -7.97 -5.49
C ARG A 82 9.73 -7.42 -4.26
N SER A 83 9.94 -8.04 -3.11
CA SER A 83 9.39 -7.55 -1.84
C SER A 83 10.50 -7.20 -0.86
N MET A 84 10.18 -6.32 0.07
CA MET A 84 10.94 -6.03 1.26
C MET A 84 10.06 -6.34 2.47
N VAL A 85 10.56 -7.14 3.39
CA VAL A 85 9.96 -7.42 4.70
C VAL A 85 10.78 -6.65 5.72
N PHE A 86 10.14 -5.80 6.52
CA PHE A 86 10.83 -4.87 7.40
C PHE A 86 10.09 -4.67 8.74
N CYS A 87 10.79 -4.19 9.73
CA CYS A 87 10.23 -3.94 11.05
C CYS A 87 10.87 -2.70 11.70
N ASN A 88 10.07 -2.03 12.54
CA ASN A 88 10.56 -1.02 13.47
C ASN A 88 10.23 -1.48 14.90
N GLY A 89 11.26 -1.79 15.69
CA GLY A 89 11.11 -2.35 17.03
C GLY A 89 10.37 -1.43 18.01
N TRP A 90 10.49 -0.10 17.84
CA TRP A 90 9.75 0.86 18.67
C TRP A 90 8.25 0.75 18.42
N TYR A 91 7.82 0.78 17.16
CA TYR A 91 6.42 0.64 16.80
C TYR A 91 5.87 -0.74 17.21
N ALA A 92 6.62 -1.81 16.99
CA ALA A 92 6.21 -3.15 17.41
C ALA A 92 5.95 -3.22 18.93
N ASN A 93 6.84 -2.63 19.75
CA ASN A 93 6.64 -2.53 21.19
C ASN A 93 5.40 -1.71 21.56
N GLN A 94 5.20 -0.54 20.95
CA GLN A 94 4.06 0.32 21.25
C GLN A 94 2.72 -0.35 20.85
N VAL A 95 2.68 -1.03 19.71
CA VAL A 95 1.52 -1.78 19.25
C VAL A 95 1.21 -2.93 20.20
N SER A 96 2.24 -3.73 20.59
CA SER A 96 2.05 -4.84 21.51
C SER A 96 1.50 -4.43 22.88
N ASN A 97 1.87 -3.24 23.36
CA ASN A 97 1.38 -2.69 24.62
C ASN A 97 -0.08 -2.21 24.55
N LYS A 98 -0.58 -1.91 23.34
CA LYS A 98 -1.95 -1.42 23.13
C LYS A 98 -2.91 -2.51 22.68
N ASP A 99 -2.46 -3.36 21.76
CA ASP A 99 -3.25 -4.43 21.17
C ASP A 99 -2.33 -5.51 20.58
N THR A 100 -2.14 -6.58 21.34
CA THR A 100 -1.26 -7.69 20.95
C THR A 100 -1.72 -8.40 19.67
N SER A 101 -3.02 -8.35 19.33
CA SER A 101 -3.54 -8.96 18.11
C SER A 101 -3.01 -8.27 16.85
N MET A 102 -2.70 -6.98 16.94
CA MET A 102 -2.14 -6.19 15.84
C MET A 102 -0.66 -6.53 15.55
N LEU A 103 0.00 -7.36 16.37
CA LEU A 103 1.30 -7.95 16.00
C LEU A 103 1.20 -8.87 14.78
N ALA A 104 0.00 -9.28 14.36
CA ALA A 104 -0.24 -9.93 13.07
C ALA A 104 0.23 -9.08 11.87
N LEU A 105 0.37 -7.76 12.04
CA LEU A 105 0.91 -6.84 11.03
C LEU A 105 2.46 -6.74 11.07
N CYS A 106 3.12 -7.43 12.00
CA CYS A 106 4.57 -7.37 12.19
C CYS A 106 5.22 -8.74 11.91
N PRO A 107 6.19 -8.82 10.99
CA PRO A 107 6.80 -7.73 10.24
C PRO A 107 5.91 -7.19 9.13
N LEU A 108 6.10 -5.91 8.80
CA LEU A 108 5.48 -5.27 7.64
C LEU A 108 6.13 -5.76 6.35
N HIS A 109 5.41 -5.63 5.24
CA HIS A 109 6.00 -5.87 3.92
C HIS A 109 5.44 -4.91 2.87
N MET A 110 6.26 -4.65 1.87
CA MET A 110 5.85 -3.99 0.63
C MET A 110 6.35 -4.78 -0.57
N THR A 111 5.70 -4.60 -1.72
CA THR A 111 6.12 -5.22 -2.98
C THR A 111 6.32 -4.15 -4.03
N LEU A 112 7.45 -4.22 -4.73
CA LEU A 112 7.72 -3.47 -5.95
C LEU A 112 7.44 -4.39 -7.14
N ILE A 113 6.60 -3.95 -8.05
CA ILE A 113 6.38 -4.59 -9.35
C ILE A 113 6.86 -3.68 -10.45
N GLU A 114 7.41 -4.26 -11.52
CA GLU A 114 7.79 -3.52 -12.71
C GLU A 114 7.02 -4.02 -13.92
N LYS A 115 6.54 -3.06 -14.72
CA LYS A 115 5.92 -3.32 -16.02
C LYS A 115 6.27 -2.18 -16.97
N ASP A 116 6.67 -2.53 -18.19
CA ASP A 116 6.97 -1.58 -19.26
C ASP A 116 7.98 -0.47 -18.83
N GLY A 117 8.95 -0.83 -17.99
CA GLY A 117 10.00 0.07 -17.49
C GLY A 117 9.57 0.99 -16.32
N SER A 118 8.31 0.92 -15.89
CA SER A 118 7.78 1.69 -14.75
C SER A 118 7.63 0.81 -13.52
N THR A 119 7.99 1.33 -12.35
CA THR A 119 7.90 0.61 -11.07
C THR A 119 6.72 1.11 -10.25
N THR A 120 5.96 0.18 -9.69
CA THR A 120 4.86 0.48 -8.76
C THR A 120 5.12 -0.18 -7.40
N ALA A 121 5.03 0.62 -6.34
CA ALA A 121 5.05 0.16 -4.95
C ALA A 121 3.63 -0.16 -4.47
N LEU A 122 3.48 -1.31 -3.83
CA LEU A 122 2.26 -1.81 -3.21
C LEU A 122 2.51 -2.05 -1.73
N PHE A 123 1.73 -1.39 -0.87
CA PHE A 123 1.84 -1.53 0.58
C PHE A 123 0.46 -1.67 1.22
N VAL A 124 0.25 -2.73 2.00
CA VAL A 124 -0.99 -2.90 2.76
C VAL A 124 -1.06 -1.85 3.87
N ARG A 125 -2.15 -1.10 3.94
CA ARG A 125 -2.32 -0.03 4.92
C ARG A 125 -2.73 -0.59 6.29
N PRO A 126 -1.86 -0.54 7.30
CA PRO A 126 -2.17 -1.03 8.64
C PRO A 126 -3.41 -0.39 9.26
N THR A 127 -3.67 0.89 8.97
CA THR A 127 -4.81 1.64 9.52
C THR A 127 -6.16 1.09 9.10
N VAL A 128 -6.25 0.46 7.92
CA VAL A 128 -7.50 -0.15 7.43
C VAL A 128 -7.77 -1.48 8.14
N ILE A 129 -6.72 -2.26 8.39
CA ILE A 129 -6.83 -3.51 9.16
C ILE A 129 -7.17 -3.22 10.62
N ALA A 130 -6.59 -2.17 11.18
CA ALA A 130 -6.73 -1.77 12.58
C ALA A 130 -7.86 -0.75 12.81
N ALA A 131 -8.90 -0.71 11.98
CA ALA A 131 -9.95 0.31 12.02
C ALA A 131 -10.55 0.50 13.43
N ASP A 132 -10.80 -0.60 14.13
CA ASP A 132 -11.42 -0.62 15.46
C ASP A 132 -10.40 -0.92 16.59
N SER A 133 -9.10 -0.99 16.27
CA SER A 133 -8.06 -1.30 17.27
C SER A 133 -7.69 -0.07 18.11
N PRO A 134 -7.48 -0.22 19.43
CA PRO A 134 -6.90 0.84 20.26
C PRO A 134 -5.47 1.21 19.83
N ALA A 135 -4.77 0.39 19.04
CA ALA A 135 -3.45 0.69 18.47
C ALA A 135 -3.53 1.50 17.15
N ARG A 136 -4.73 1.83 16.63
CA ARG A 136 -4.92 2.48 15.34
C ARG A 136 -4.13 3.78 15.18
N GLY A 137 -4.07 4.62 16.23
CA GLY A 137 -3.29 5.87 16.19
C GLY A 137 -1.80 5.62 15.97
N ILE A 138 -1.22 4.66 16.69
CA ILE A 138 0.19 4.26 16.56
C ILE A 138 0.46 3.71 15.14
N LEU A 139 -0.47 2.90 14.61
CA LEU A 139 -0.37 2.35 13.26
C LEU A 139 -0.56 3.41 12.17
N ALA A 140 -1.27 4.51 12.45
CA ALA A 140 -1.40 5.64 11.53
C ALA A 140 -0.07 6.41 11.41
N ASP A 141 0.62 6.64 12.51
CA ASP A 141 1.94 7.29 12.50
C ASP A 141 2.96 6.41 11.75
N LEU A 142 3.00 5.12 12.07
CA LEU A 142 3.82 4.13 11.37
C LEU A 142 3.53 4.10 9.85
N GLU A 143 2.26 4.01 9.46
CA GLU A 143 1.84 3.99 8.05
C GLU A 143 2.30 5.25 7.32
N SER A 144 2.16 6.42 7.95
CA SER A 144 2.58 7.71 7.38
C SER A 144 4.09 7.77 7.13
N GLU A 145 4.90 7.29 8.10
CA GLU A 145 6.36 7.25 7.96
C GLU A 145 6.79 6.28 6.85
N VAL A 146 6.20 5.08 6.78
CA VAL A 146 6.49 4.11 5.71
C VAL A 146 6.13 4.67 4.33
N ILE A 147 4.95 5.27 4.18
CA ILE A 147 4.52 5.89 2.91
C ILE A 147 5.47 7.01 2.51
N THR A 148 5.93 7.82 3.47
CA THR A 148 6.90 8.89 3.21
C THR A 148 8.24 8.32 2.73
N ALA A 149 8.73 7.25 3.36
CA ALA A 149 9.96 6.58 2.95
C ALA A 149 9.85 5.97 1.54
N ILE A 150 8.72 5.31 1.23
CA ILE A 150 8.45 4.78 -0.11
C ILE A 150 8.49 5.89 -1.16
N LYS A 151 7.75 6.98 -0.95
CA LYS A 151 7.72 8.12 -1.89
C LYS A 151 9.11 8.73 -2.09
N LYS A 152 9.88 8.91 -1.00
CA LYS A 152 11.25 9.43 -1.05
C LYS A 152 12.16 8.56 -1.91
N GLY A 153 12.08 7.23 -1.76
CA GLY A 153 12.92 6.30 -2.51
C GLY A 153 12.49 6.09 -3.97
N MET A 154 11.22 6.32 -4.29
CA MET A 154 10.66 6.19 -5.65
C MET A 154 10.90 7.43 -6.52
N ASN A 155 11.14 8.59 -5.93
CA ASN A 155 11.45 9.85 -6.63
C ASN A 155 12.95 9.99 -6.89
#